data_ff324bbe01c5a4962d7ec2b91dfc2f83
#
_entry.id   ff324bbe01c5a4962d7ec2b91dfc2f83
#
_cell.length_a   1.000
_cell.length_b   1.000
_cell.length_c   1.000
_cell.angle_alpha   90.00
_cell.angle_beta   90.00
_cell.angle_gamma   90.00
#
_symmetry.space_group_name_H-M   'P 1'
#
loop_
_entity.id
_entity.type
_entity.pdbx_description
1 polymer ?
#
loop_
_entity_poly.entity_id
_entity_poly.type
_entity_poly.pdbx_seq_one_letter_code
_entity_poly.pdbx_strand_id
1 'polypeptide(L)'
;MCSSDLCFGPRSTQHFIYNHAAAALAMVEAYGMTGSPIFKGSAQRALDFIALSRNPYFAWRYGVKPGDNDTSVTGWMAMALKSAQLINADAVRRGKPAPLVIDEAAFDGIRAWIDKMTDPDYGRTGYIQRGGAPARPQELIDRVPGDKSESMTAVGMLLRVFMGEDPRNSAILHKGASLLE
;
A
#
# COMPACT_ATOMS: atom_id res chain seq x y z
N MET A 1 5.00 16.89 -18.34
CA MET A 1 4.78 17.37 -16.96
C MET A 1 5.94 16.90 -16.10
N CYS A 2 6.56 17.78 -15.37
CA CYS A 2 7.65 17.40 -14.47
C CYS A 2 7.07 16.58 -13.32
N SER A 3 7.67 15.44 -13.00
CA SER A 3 7.19 14.54 -11.93
C SER A 3 7.13 15.20 -10.53
N SER A 4 7.71 16.39 -10.38
CA SER A 4 7.65 17.20 -9.16
C SER A 4 6.26 17.70 -8.80
N ASP A 5 5.40 17.93 -9.80
CA ASP A 5 4.08 18.55 -9.61
C ASP A 5 2.99 17.55 -9.14
N LEU A 6 3.31 16.26 -9.15
CA LEU A 6 2.42 15.19 -8.73
C LEU A 6 2.64 14.76 -7.27
N CYS A 7 3.82 15.04 -6.70
CA CYS A 7 4.21 14.59 -5.37
C CYS A 7 3.83 15.61 -4.30
N PHE A 8 3.24 15.15 -3.20
CA PHE A 8 3.04 15.98 -2.02
C PHE A 8 4.34 16.17 -1.25
N GLY A 9 4.70 17.41 -1.00
CA GLY A 9 5.86 17.80 -0.22
C GLY A 9 7.20 17.70 -0.96
N PRO A 10 8.26 18.21 -0.35
CA PRO A 10 9.60 18.21 -0.93
C PRO A 10 10.21 16.81 -0.93
N ARG A 11 10.98 16.50 -1.96
CA ARG A 11 11.73 15.23 -2.09
C ARG A 11 13.13 15.29 -1.47
N SER A 12 13.31 16.09 -0.43
CA SER A 12 14.62 16.33 0.19
C SER A 12 15.16 15.14 0.99
N THR A 13 14.30 14.21 1.37
CA THR A 13 14.67 12.98 2.10
C THR A 13 13.99 11.76 1.47
N GLN A 14 14.55 10.57 1.69
CA GLN A 14 13.94 9.31 1.25
C GLN A 14 12.54 9.06 1.86
N HIS A 15 12.22 9.72 2.97
CA HIS A 15 10.92 9.57 3.64
C HIS A 15 9.77 10.32 2.94
N PHE A 16 10.05 11.13 1.92
CA PHE A 16 9.01 11.84 1.17
C PHE A 16 7.92 10.91 0.64
N ILE A 17 8.28 9.65 0.35
CA ILE A 17 7.35 8.64 -0.17
C ILE A 17 6.23 8.32 0.83
N TYR A 18 6.53 8.27 2.13
CA TYR A 18 5.53 8.09 3.18
C TYR A 18 4.62 9.32 3.31
N ASN A 19 5.20 10.52 3.29
CA ASN A 19 4.45 11.77 3.33
C ASN A 19 3.47 11.85 2.16
N HIS A 20 3.95 11.48 0.97
CA HIS A 20 3.11 11.43 -0.22
C HIS A 20 1.96 10.41 -0.05
N ALA A 21 2.25 9.19 0.37
CA ALA A 21 1.25 8.14 0.51
C ALA A 21 0.16 8.49 1.53
N ALA A 22 0.54 9.05 2.68
CA ALA A 22 -0.42 9.51 3.69
C ALA A 22 -1.27 10.69 3.18
N ALA A 23 -0.65 11.66 2.50
CA ALA A 23 -1.38 12.79 1.91
C ALA A 23 -2.29 12.33 0.75
N ALA A 24 -1.84 11.36 -0.06
CA ALA A 24 -2.65 10.78 -1.12
C ALA A 24 -3.91 10.11 -0.56
N LEU A 25 -3.76 9.28 0.47
CA LEU A 25 -4.89 8.67 1.17
C LEU A 25 -5.87 9.74 1.67
N ALA A 26 -5.37 10.76 2.38
CA ALA A 26 -6.20 11.83 2.91
C ALA A 26 -6.96 12.60 1.81
N MET A 27 -6.32 12.90 0.68
CA MET A 27 -6.97 13.61 -0.44
C MET A 27 -8.02 12.74 -1.15
N VAL A 28 -7.72 11.46 -1.34
CA VAL A 28 -8.66 10.50 -1.93
C VAL A 28 -9.90 10.36 -1.05
N GLU A 29 -9.72 10.18 0.25
CA GLU A 29 -10.83 10.04 1.19
C GLU A 29 -11.62 11.34 1.35
N ALA A 30 -10.96 12.49 1.43
CA ALA A 30 -11.64 13.79 1.44
C ALA A 30 -12.52 13.99 0.20
N TYR A 31 -12.04 13.56 -0.98
CA TYR A 31 -12.86 13.55 -2.19
C TYR A 31 -14.03 12.57 -2.07
N GLY A 32 -13.78 11.34 -1.63
CA GLY A 32 -14.82 10.31 -1.48
C GLY A 32 -15.93 10.70 -0.53
N MET A 33 -15.58 11.31 0.61
CA MET A 33 -16.54 11.73 1.63
C MET A 33 -17.36 12.95 1.23
N THR A 34 -16.78 13.88 0.46
CA THR A 34 -17.41 15.18 0.17
C THR A 34 -17.95 15.30 -1.26
N GLY A 35 -17.40 14.54 -2.19
CA GLY A 35 -17.65 14.71 -3.64
C GLY A 35 -17.16 16.06 -4.18
N SER A 36 -16.43 16.83 -3.39
CA SER A 36 -16.03 18.20 -3.76
C SER A 36 -14.95 18.20 -4.84
N PRO A 37 -15.16 18.95 -5.95
CA PRO A 37 -14.17 19.07 -7.02
C PRO A 37 -12.84 19.68 -6.56
N ILE A 38 -12.83 20.40 -5.44
CA ILE A 38 -11.62 20.96 -4.84
C ILE A 38 -10.57 19.88 -4.52
N PHE A 39 -11.02 18.69 -4.05
CA PHE A 39 -10.13 17.60 -3.71
C PHE A 39 -9.80 16.70 -4.90
N LYS A 40 -10.68 16.63 -5.91
CA LYS A 40 -10.56 15.68 -7.02
C LYS A 40 -9.22 15.81 -7.76
N GLY A 41 -8.83 17.03 -8.11
CA GLY A 41 -7.59 17.27 -8.85
C GLY A 41 -6.34 16.87 -8.05
N SER A 42 -6.32 17.13 -6.75
CA SER A 42 -5.21 16.74 -5.87
C SER A 42 -5.18 15.23 -5.63
N ALA A 43 -6.34 14.60 -5.43
CA ALA A 43 -6.46 13.15 -5.33
C ALA A 43 -5.95 12.45 -6.60
N GLN A 44 -6.35 12.92 -7.79
CA GLN A 44 -5.90 12.33 -9.05
C GLN A 44 -4.39 12.46 -9.23
N ARG A 45 -3.82 13.66 -9.03
CA ARG A 45 -2.36 13.84 -9.14
C ARG A 45 -1.60 12.94 -8.16
N ALA A 46 -2.13 12.73 -6.96
CA ALA A 46 -1.52 11.81 -6.00
C ALA A 46 -1.53 10.37 -6.49
N LEU A 47 -2.64 9.90 -7.06
CA LEU A 47 -2.75 8.56 -7.65
C LEU A 47 -1.83 8.40 -8.87
N ASP A 48 -1.72 9.43 -9.70
CA ASP A 48 -0.79 9.46 -10.84
C ASP A 48 0.67 9.32 -10.38
N PHE A 49 1.03 9.95 -9.25
CA PHE A 49 2.37 9.78 -8.69
C PHE A 49 2.58 8.37 -8.11
N ILE A 50 1.57 7.79 -7.47
CA ILE A 50 1.62 6.40 -6.99
C ILE A 50 1.90 5.47 -8.17
N ALA A 51 1.19 5.61 -9.28
CA ALA A 51 1.43 4.83 -10.50
C ALA A 51 2.83 5.08 -11.08
N LEU A 52 3.26 6.35 -11.17
CA LEU A 52 4.58 6.73 -11.69
C LEU A 52 5.73 6.13 -10.88
N SER A 53 5.61 6.12 -9.54
CA SER A 53 6.67 5.71 -8.62
C SER A 53 6.79 4.19 -8.45
N ARG A 54 5.80 3.42 -8.89
CA ARG A 54 5.76 1.96 -8.78
C ARG A 54 6.87 1.29 -9.60
N ASN A 55 7.57 0.33 -9.01
CA ASN A 55 8.47 -0.53 -9.78
C ASN A 55 7.69 -1.36 -10.81
N PRO A 56 8.21 -1.56 -12.02
CA PRO A 56 7.54 -2.36 -13.05
C PRO A 56 7.16 -3.75 -12.52
N TYR A 57 5.89 -4.15 -12.72
CA TYR A 57 5.31 -5.46 -12.35
C TYR A 57 5.29 -5.79 -10.86
N PHE A 58 5.71 -4.84 -9.99
CA PHE A 58 5.82 -5.07 -8.55
C PHE A 58 5.20 -3.93 -7.74
N ALA A 59 5.83 -3.54 -6.65
CA ALA A 59 5.33 -2.65 -5.61
C ALA A 59 6.21 -1.39 -5.45
N TRP A 60 6.39 -0.88 -4.26
CA TRP A 60 7.09 0.37 -3.98
C TRP A 60 8.15 0.22 -2.90
N ARG A 61 9.08 1.17 -2.88
CA ARG A 61 9.97 1.49 -1.79
C ARG A 61 10.34 2.97 -1.80
N TYR A 62 11.41 3.35 -1.15
CA TYR A 62 11.89 4.75 -1.08
C TYR A 62 12.32 5.27 -2.44
N GLY A 63 11.55 6.21 -3.01
CA GLY A 63 11.87 6.84 -4.28
C GLY A 63 10.93 6.49 -5.42
N VAL A 64 11.33 6.89 -6.62
CA VAL A 64 10.61 6.64 -7.87
C VAL A 64 11.29 5.50 -8.60
N LYS A 65 10.62 4.34 -8.69
CA LYS A 65 11.14 3.13 -9.36
C LYS A 65 12.56 2.75 -8.90
N PRO A 66 12.79 2.60 -7.59
CA PRO A 66 14.15 2.35 -7.07
C PRO A 66 14.68 0.94 -7.42
N GLY A 67 13.86 0.05 -7.95
CA GLY A 67 14.20 -1.32 -8.32
C GLY A 67 13.99 -2.35 -7.21
N ASP A 68 13.88 -1.92 -5.98
CA ASP A 68 13.55 -2.75 -4.82
C ASP A 68 12.19 -2.36 -4.21
N ASN A 69 11.64 -3.20 -3.33
CA ASN A 69 10.31 -3.02 -2.76
C ASN A 69 10.36 -3.29 -1.25
N ASP A 70 9.40 -2.73 -0.52
CA ASP A 70 9.14 -3.08 0.87
C ASP A 70 7.64 -3.13 1.21
N THR A 71 7.31 -3.87 2.24
CA THR A 71 5.92 -4.11 2.65
C THR A 71 5.29 -2.86 3.27
N SER A 72 6.05 -2.01 3.94
CA SER A 72 5.53 -0.83 4.64
C SER A 72 5.07 0.25 3.65
N VAL A 73 5.94 0.68 2.73
CA VAL A 73 5.57 1.67 1.69
C VAL A 73 4.46 1.12 0.81
N THR A 74 4.56 -0.17 0.42
CA THR A 74 3.52 -0.84 -0.36
C THR A 74 2.17 -0.79 0.35
N GLY A 75 2.14 -1.02 1.66
CA GLY A 75 0.92 -0.93 2.47
C GLY A 75 0.26 0.44 2.38
N TRP A 76 1.02 1.50 2.56
CA TRP A 76 0.51 2.86 2.49
C TRP A 76 -0.01 3.24 1.10
N MET A 77 0.72 2.87 0.03
CA MET A 77 0.26 3.11 -1.35
C MET A 77 -1.02 2.34 -1.68
N ALA A 78 -1.10 1.09 -1.22
CA ALA A 78 -2.27 0.24 -1.41
C ALA A 78 -3.52 0.80 -0.72
N MET A 79 -3.39 1.43 0.45
CA MET A 79 -4.52 2.08 1.13
C MET A 79 -5.14 3.18 0.28
N ALA A 80 -4.33 4.07 -0.29
CA ALA A 80 -4.82 5.14 -1.16
C ALA A 80 -5.48 4.59 -2.45
N LEU A 81 -4.86 3.57 -3.07
CA LEU A 81 -5.43 2.89 -4.25
C LEU A 81 -6.76 2.20 -3.92
N LYS A 82 -6.84 1.51 -2.77
CA LYS A 82 -8.07 0.83 -2.34
C LYS A 82 -9.19 1.81 -2.07
N SER A 83 -8.93 2.91 -1.38
CA SER A 83 -9.92 3.99 -1.17
C SER A 83 -10.42 4.53 -2.51
N ALA A 84 -9.54 4.79 -3.47
CA ALA A 84 -9.94 5.23 -4.81
C ALA A 84 -10.79 4.19 -5.55
N GLN A 85 -10.43 2.90 -5.46
CA GLN A 85 -11.20 1.79 -6.04
C GLN A 85 -12.62 1.72 -5.44
N LEU A 86 -12.76 1.88 -4.13
CA LEU A 86 -14.07 1.88 -3.45
C LEU A 86 -14.93 3.07 -3.86
N ILE A 87 -14.34 4.26 -4.00
CA ILE A 87 -15.03 5.46 -4.49
C ILE A 87 -15.53 5.26 -5.92
N ASN A 88 -14.69 4.69 -6.79
CA ASN A 88 -15.05 4.35 -8.16
C ASN A 88 -16.21 3.34 -8.21
N ALA A 89 -16.12 2.27 -7.42
CA ALA A 89 -17.14 1.24 -7.32
C ALA A 89 -18.48 1.81 -6.83
N ASP A 90 -18.45 2.70 -5.84
CA ASP A 90 -19.66 3.38 -5.35
C ASP A 90 -20.30 4.27 -6.43
N ALA A 91 -19.50 5.04 -7.16
CA ALA A 91 -19.99 5.86 -8.26
C ALA A 91 -20.68 5.02 -9.35
N VAL A 92 -20.01 3.92 -9.76
CA VAL A 92 -20.56 3.00 -10.77
C VAL A 92 -21.87 2.36 -10.30
N ARG A 93 -21.94 1.92 -9.06
CA ARG A 93 -23.16 1.37 -8.44
C ARG A 93 -24.32 2.38 -8.45
N ARG A 94 -24.02 3.68 -8.37
CA ARG A 94 -25.00 4.78 -8.48
C ARG A 94 -25.27 5.22 -9.91
N GLY A 95 -24.81 4.49 -10.92
CA GLY A 95 -24.99 4.80 -12.34
C GLY A 95 -24.14 5.98 -12.86
N LYS A 96 -23.06 6.33 -12.16
CA LYS A 96 -22.13 7.40 -12.55
C LYS A 96 -20.82 6.81 -13.06
N PRO A 97 -20.08 7.49 -13.95
CA PRO A 97 -18.76 7.05 -14.34
C PRO A 97 -17.80 7.08 -13.15
N ALA A 98 -16.79 6.20 -13.17
CA ALA A 98 -15.70 6.19 -12.20
C ALA A 98 -14.99 7.55 -12.20
N PRO A 99 -14.93 8.25 -11.05
CA PRO A 99 -14.42 9.62 -11.01
C PRO A 99 -12.88 9.72 -10.98
N LEU A 100 -12.19 8.66 -10.59
CA LEU A 100 -10.74 8.62 -10.43
C LEU A 100 -10.12 7.57 -11.36
N VAL A 101 -8.98 7.90 -11.94
CA VAL A 101 -8.18 6.95 -12.72
C VAL A 101 -7.17 6.29 -11.78
N ILE A 102 -7.10 4.97 -11.78
CA ILE A 102 -6.15 4.18 -10.99
C ILE A 102 -5.42 3.18 -11.87
N ASP A 103 -4.19 2.84 -11.47
CA ASP A 103 -3.42 1.77 -12.11
C ASP A 103 -3.89 0.41 -11.55
N GLU A 104 -4.83 -0.24 -12.24
CA GLU A 104 -5.37 -1.54 -11.82
C GLU A 104 -4.28 -2.62 -11.76
N ALA A 105 -3.24 -2.57 -12.61
CA ALA A 105 -2.12 -3.50 -12.55
C ALA A 105 -1.27 -3.38 -11.27
N ALA A 106 -1.46 -2.28 -10.52
CA ALA A 106 -0.82 -2.14 -9.22
C ALA A 106 -1.30 -3.19 -8.21
N PHE A 107 -2.58 -3.59 -8.28
CA PHE A 107 -3.13 -4.60 -7.38
C PHE A 107 -2.51 -5.98 -7.60
N ASP A 108 -2.20 -6.35 -8.84
CA ASP A 108 -1.47 -7.58 -9.15
C ASP A 108 -0.04 -7.53 -8.60
N GLY A 109 0.63 -6.38 -8.74
CA GLY A 109 1.95 -6.15 -8.16
C GLY A 109 1.97 -6.23 -6.64
N ILE A 110 0.97 -5.66 -5.97
CA ILE A 110 0.80 -5.75 -4.51
C ILE A 110 0.62 -7.21 -4.10
N ARG A 111 -0.27 -7.95 -4.77
CA ARG A 111 -0.50 -9.37 -4.51
C ARG A 111 0.78 -10.18 -4.63
N ALA A 112 1.49 -10.03 -5.76
CA ALA A 112 2.74 -10.73 -6.01
C ALA A 112 3.82 -10.42 -4.95
N TRP A 113 3.88 -9.16 -4.49
CA TRP A 113 4.81 -8.75 -3.44
C TRP A 113 4.46 -9.42 -2.10
N ILE A 114 3.20 -9.35 -1.68
CA ILE A 114 2.78 -9.93 -0.39
C ILE A 114 2.92 -11.44 -0.37
N ASP A 115 2.62 -12.12 -1.48
CA ASP A 115 2.85 -13.57 -1.60
C ASP A 115 4.32 -13.93 -1.49
N LYS A 116 5.19 -13.12 -2.09
CA LYS A 116 6.64 -13.28 -1.97
C LYS A 116 7.15 -13.05 -0.56
N MET A 117 6.56 -12.10 0.18
CA MET A 117 7.02 -11.70 1.52
C MET A 117 6.40 -12.49 2.66
N THR A 118 5.31 -13.22 2.41
CA THR A 118 4.64 -14.02 3.42
C THR A 118 5.22 -15.45 3.47
N ASP A 119 5.58 -15.89 4.66
CA ASP A 119 5.93 -17.27 4.93
C ASP A 119 4.64 -18.13 4.92
N PRO A 120 4.51 -19.14 4.05
CA PRO A 120 3.29 -19.92 3.93
C PRO A 120 3.05 -20.87 5.12
N ASP A 121 4.10 -21.24 5.87
CA ASP A 121 3.99 -22.16 6.98
C ASP A 121 3.47 -21.48 8.25
N TYR A 122 3.89 -20.23 8.47
CA TYR A 122 3.55 -19.47 9.68
C TYR A 122 2.56 -18.32 9.42
N GLY A 123 2.41 -17.85 8.19
CA GLY A 123 1.59 -16.68 7.85
C GLY A 123 2.28 -15.33 8.15
N ARG A 124 3.54 -15.36 8.60
CA ARG A 124 4.30 -14.13 8.89
C ARG A 124 4.72 -13.42 7.62
N THR A 125 4.41 -12.14 7.53
CA THR A 125 4.85 -11.27 6.44
C THR A 125 6.06 -10.44 6.88
N GLY A 126 7.12 -10.46 6.09
CA GLY A 126 8.33 -9.70 6.36
C GLY A 126 8.37 -8.34 5.65
N TYR A 127 9.32 -7.49 6.03
CA TYR A 127 9.53 -6.17 5.45
C TYR A 127 10.11 -6.24 4.03
N ILE A 128 11.31 -6.81 3.89
CA ILE A 128 12.03 -7.00 2.62
C ILE A 128 12.47 -8.44 2.39
N GLN A 129 12.23 -9.30 3.37
CA GLN A 129 12.55 -10.73 3.34
C GLN A 129 11.31 -11.52 3.76
N ARG A 130 11.12 -12.70 3.18
CA ARG A 130 10.01 -13.60 3.50
C ARG A 130 9.98 -13.94 4.99
N GLY A 131 8.89 -13.62 5.67
CA GLY A 131 8.72 -13.88 7.09
C GLY A 131 9.76 -13.21 8.01
N GLY A 132 10.52 -12.27 7.46
CA GLY A 132 11.65 -11.64 8.16
C GLY A 132 11.26 -10.50 9.09
N ALA A 133 12.29 -9.81 9.62
CA ALA A 133 12.13 -8.72 10.56
C ALA A 133 11.27 -7.56 10.04
N PRO A 134 10.64 -6.79 10.94
CA PRO A 134 9.89 -5.58 10.58
C PRO A 134 10.83 -4.46 10.10
N ALA A 135 10.22 -3.36 9.61
CA ALA A 135 10.96 -2.16 9.22
C ALA A 135 11.61 -1.49 10.44
N ARG A 136 12.88 -1.77 10.68
CA ARG A 136 13.65 -1.22 11.79
C ARG A 136 15.04 -0.81 11.31
N PRO A 137 15.68 0.21 11.93
CA PRO A 137 17.10 0.44 11.78
C PRO A 137 17.92 -0.82 12.12
N GLN A 138 19.03 -1.03 11.41
CA GLN A 138 19.83 -2.26 11.52
C GLN A 138 20.22 -2.58 12.97
N GLU A 139 20.57 -1.55 13.74
CA GLU A 139 20.97 -1.67 15.14
C GLU A 139 19.86 -2.14 16.10
N LEU A 140 18.62 -2.12 15.64
CA LEU A 140 17.46 -2.55 16.42
C LEU A 140 16.92 -3.92 15.98
N ILE A 141 17.39 -4.49 14.86
CA ILE A 141 16.87 -5.76 14.32
C ILE A 141 17.08 -6.88 15.33
N ASP A 142 18.25 -6.94 15.97
CA ASP A 142 18.56 -7.98 16.95
C ASP A 142 17.75 -7.85 18.26
N ARG A 143 17.29 -6.62 18.56
CA ARG A 143 16.47 -6.37 19.77
C ARG A 143 14.98 -6.59 19.52
N VAL A 144 14.56 -6.49 18.26
CA VAL A 144 13.16 -6.63 17.85
C VAL A 144 13.11 -7.53 16.60
N PRO A 145 13.40 -8.83 16.76
CA PRO A 145 13.30 -9.79 15.69
C PRO A 145 11.83 -9.95 15.20
N GLY A 146 11.64 -10.63 14.09
CA GLY A 146 10.32 -10.78 13.44
C GLY A 146 9.24 -11.36 14.36
N ASP A 147 9.64 -12.31 15.21
CA ASP A 147 8.76 -12.97 16.19
C ASP A 147 8.35 -12.08 17.39
N LYS A 148 8.97 -10.91 17.55
CA LYS A 148 8.62 -9.93 18.59
C LYS A 148 7.90 -8.70 18.05
N SER A 149 7.65 -8.62 16.76
CA SER A 149 6.97 -7.49 16.15
C SER A 149 6.30 -7.90 14.84
N GLU A 150 5.04 -8.22 14.93
CA GLU A 150 4.22 -8.69 13.80
C GLU A 150 3.57 -7.54 13.00
N SER A 151 4.13 -6.32 13.08
CA SER A 151 3.57 -5.16 12.37
C SER A 151 3.46 -5.38 10.85
N MET A 152 4.44 -6.03 10.24
CA MET A 152 4.39 -6.34 8.80
C MET A 152 3.40 -7.47 8.49
N THR A 153 3.19 -8.40 9.41
CA THR A 153 2.16 -9.43 9.30
C THR A 153 0.77 -8.80 9.29
N ALA A 154 0.50 -7.86 10.17
CA ALA A 154 -0.76 -7.10 10.16
C ALA A 154 -0.98 -6.34 8.85
N VAL A 155 0.07 -5.68 8.31
CA VAL A 155 0.01 -5.02 6.99
C VAL A 155 -0.25 -6.03 5.89
N GLY A 156 0.46 -7.15 5.86
CA GLY A 156 0.27 -8.21 4.86
C GLY A 156 -1.15 -8.77 4.86
N MET A 157 -1.70 -9.03 6.04
CA MET A 157 -3.09 -9.48 6.20
C MET A 157 -4.09 -8.45 5.67
N LEU A 158 -3.92 -7.17 6.01
CA LEU A 158 -4.77 -6.08 5.51
C LEU A 158 -4.74 -6.03 3.97
N LEU A 159 -3.56 -6.13 3.37
CA LEU A 159 -3.42 -6.12 1.92
C LEU A 159 -4.09 -7.31 1.26
N ARG A 160 -4.01 -8.51 1.84
CA ARG A 160 -4.73 -9.71 1.34
C ARG A 160 -6.24 -9.48 1.33
N VAL A 161 -6.79 -8.93 2.41
CA VAL A 161 -8.22 -8.57 2.48
C VAL A 161 -8.56 -7.52 1.41
N PHE A 162 -7.72 -6.51 1.20
CA PHE A 162 -7.92 -5.52 0.14
C PHE A 162 -7.91 -6.12 -1.25
N MET A 163 -7.14 -7.18 -1.47
CA MET A 163 -7.09 -7.93 -2.73
C MET A 163 -8.24 -8.94 -2.86
N GLY A 164 -9.18 -8.97 -1.91
CA GLY A 164 -10.39 -9.79 -1.96
C GLY A 164 -10.24 -11.20 -1.37
N GLU A 165 -9.18 -11.46 -0.60
CA GLU A 165 -9.05 -12.72 0.12
C GLU A 165 -10.06 -12.76 1.27
N ASP A 166 -10.90 -13.82 1.32
CA ASP A 166 -11.92 -13.96 2.36
C ASP A 166 -11.30 -14.44 3.67
N PRO A 167 -11.30 -13.62 4.73
CA PRO A 167 -10.71 -13.98 6.02
C PRO A 167 -11.34 -15.20 6.67
N ARG A 168 -12.57 -15.58 6.30
CA ARG A 168 -13.24 -16.77 6.86
C ARG A 168 -12.66 -18.08 6.30
N ASN A 169 -12.08 -18.05 5.11
CA ASN A 169 -11.65 -19.24 4.37
C ASN A 169 -10.14 -19.25 4.10
N SER A 170 -9.41 -18.19 4.42
CA SER A 170 -7.99 -18.07 4.15
C SER A 170 -7.14 -18.66 5.27
N ALA A 171 -6.50 -19.79 4.99
CA ALA A 171 -5.58 -20.42 5.94
C ALA A 171 -4.40 -19.50 6.29
N ILE A 172 -3.92 -18.71 5.32
CA ILE A 172 -2.80 -17.79 5.54
C ILE A 172 -3.19 -16.63 6.45
N LEU A 173 -4.42 -16.11 6.34
CA LEU A 173 -4.93 -15.07 7.22
C LEU A 173 -5.15 -15.60 8.64
N HIS A 174 -5.64 -16.85 8.80
CA HIS A 174 -5.78 -17.47 10.12
C HIS A 174 -4.42 -17.64 10.80
N LYS A 175 -3.42 -18.16 10.07
CA LYS A 175 -2.05 -18.29 10.59
C LYS A 175 -1.47 -16.93 11.01
N GLY A 176 -1.61 -15.91 10.16
CA GLY A 176 -1.16 -14.56 10.48
C GLY A 176 -1.88 -13.97 11.71
N ALA A 177 -3.17 -14.20 11.86
CA ALA A 177 -3.95 -13.75 13.01
C ALA A 177 -3.43 -14.36 14.32
N SER A 178 -3.11 -15.65 14.32
CA SER A 178 -2.54 -16.33 15.50
C SER A 178 -1.17 -15.80 15.93
N LEU A 179 -0.47 -15.04 15.07
CA LEU A 179 0.78 -14.37 15.45
C LEU A 179 0.56 -13.00 16.12
N LEU A 180 -0.68 -12.46 16.02
CA LEU A 180 -1.05 -11.16 16.58
C LEU A 180 -1.71 -11.27 17.97
N GLU A 181 -2.08 -12.48 18.38
CA GLU A 181 -2.63 -12.80 19.70
C GLU A 181 -1.52 -12.89 20.78
#